data_206d5d8ee75b066f7ccee732c78a6658
#
_entry.id   206d5d8ee75b066f7ccee732c78a6658
#
_cell.length_a   1.000
_cell.length_b   1.000
_cell.length_c   1.000
_cell.angle_alpha   90.00
_cell.angle_beta   90.00
_cell.angle_gamma   90.00
#
_symmetry.space_group_name_H-M   'P 1'
#
loop_
_entity.id
_entity.type
_entity.pdbx_description
1 polymer ?
#
loop_
_entity_poly.entity_id
_entity_poly.type
_entity_poly.pdbx_seq_one_letter_code
_entity_poly.pdbx_strand_id
1 'polypeptide(L)'
;ATVLFAIGCGADINPAPRRELAHVEQYGRDLADAADRALAKKLTRVEGRFGSAFTDIPLRFSRLPTDQEIREARESKQPGLNAWAEAVASNLRTKGDKILDYAYPVQAWTLGNLSWAALGGEVVIDYSIRLRRELGDDLWVFGYSTDVMAYIPSERVLEEGRYEGDTSKIPYGKPSKWAPGLENQIVNATRELVTHTRAAARK
;
A
#
# COMPACT_ATOMS: atom_id res chain seq x y z
N ALA A 1 5.20 -10.53 -27.20
CA ALA A 1 4.28 -10.49 -26.05
C ALA A 1 4.48 -9.19 -25.28
N THR A 2 3.44 -8.65 -24.68
CA THR A 2 3.54 -7.51 -23.78
C THR A 2 3.84 -8.03 -22.38
N VAL A 3 4.88 -7.47 -21.74
CA VAL A 3 5.25 -7.80 -20.37
C VAL A 3 4.84 -6.64 -19.47
N LEU A 4 4.14 -6.93 -18.37
CA LEU A 4 3.78 -5.95 -17.35
C LEU A 4 4.40 -6.40 -16.02
N PHE A 5 4.93 -5.44 -15.28
CA PHE A 5 5.41 -5.65 -13.91
C PHE A 5 4.42 -4.99 -12.94
N ALA A 6 4.05 -5.73 -11.89
CA ALA A 6 3.25 -5.19 -10.79
C ALA A 6 3.97 -5.50 -9.48
N ILE A 7 4.05 -4.51 -8.60
CA ILE A 7 4.68 -4.65 -7.31
C ILE A 7 3.66 -5.10 -6.26
N GLY A 8 4.06 -6.06 -5.42
CA GLY A 8 3.26 -6.52 -4.29
C GLY A 8 3.31 -5.58 -3.09
N CYS A 9 2.88 -6.07 -1.94
CA CYS A 9 2.97 -5.37 -0.66
C CYS A 9 4.42 -5.43 -0.14
N GLY A 10 5.23 -4.48 -0.57
CA GLY A 10 6.70 -4.50 -0.35
C GLY A 10 7.22 -3.37 0.53
N ALA A 11 6.36 -2.62 1.22
CA ALA A 11 6.73 -1.43 1.96
C ALA A 11 7.76 -1.69 3.08
N ASP A 12 7.65 -2.83 3.76
CA ASP A 12 8.53 -3.28 4.85
C ASP A 12 9.53 -4.36 4.41
N ILE A 13 9.69 -4.57 3.08
CA ILE A 13 10.59 -5.57 2.51
C ILE A 13 11.69 -4.88 1.72
N ASN A 14 12.92 -5.13 2.13
CA ASN A 14 14.11 -4.66 1.43
C ASN A 14 14.99 -5.83 1.01
N PRO A 15 15.63 -5.77 -0.18
CA PRO A 15 16.62 -6.76 -0.54
C PRO A 15 17.81 -6.71 0.41
N ALA A 16 18.46 -7.87 0.66
CA ALA A 16 19.65 -7.98 1.46
C ALA A 16 20.64 -8.95 0.79
N PRO A 17 21.91 -8.52 0.54
CA PRO A 17 22.48 -7.19 0.77
C PRO A 17 21.93 -6.10 -0.16
N ARG A 18 22.21 -4.82 0.12
CA ARG A 18 21.74 -3.68 -0.68
C ARG A 18 22.75 -2.55 -0.72
N ARG A 19 22.48 -1.49 -1.53
CA ARG A 19 23.22 -0.22 -1.67
C ARG A 19 24.43 -0.28 -2.60
N GLU A 20 24.72 -1.39 -3.26
CA GLU A 20 25.75 -1.48 -4.28
C GLU A 20 25.11 -1.79 -5.64
N LEU A 21 25.69 -1.22 -6.73
CA LEU A 21 25.17 -1.44 -8.08
C LEU A 21 25.22 -2.92 -8.48
N ALA A 22 26.26 -3.64 -8.04
CA ALA A 22 26.40 -5.07 -8.31
C ALA A 22 25.21 -5.89 -7.77
N HIS A 23 24.64 -5.49 -6.62
CA HIS A 23 23.44 -6.14 -6.09
C HIS A 23 22.20 -5.88 -6.96
N VAL A 24 22.04 -4.66 -7.49
CA VAL A 24 20.93 -4.33 -8.39
C VAL A 24 21.00 -5.17 -9.66
N GLU A 25 22.20 -5.29 -10.26
CA GLU A 25 22.42 -6.12 -11.45
C GLU A 25 22.16 -7.60 -11.16
N GLN A 26 22.60 -8.10 -9.99
CA GLN A 26 22.38 -9.50 -9.62
C GLN A 26 20.89 -9.79 -9.45
N TYR A 27 20.16 -8.95 -8.68
CA TYR A 27 18.71 -9.13 -8.48
C TYR A 27 17.91 -8.99 -9.78
N GLY A 28 18.36 -8.11 -10.70
CA GLY A 28 17.77 -8.02 -12.03
C GLY A 28 17.91 -9.33 -12.83
N ARG A 29 19.12 -9.93 -12.80
CA ARG A 29 19.34 -11.26 -13.42
C ARG A 29 18.53 -12.35 -12.75
N ASP A 30 18.51 -12.41 -11.42
CA ASP A 30 17.75 -13.41 -10.67
C ASP A 30 16.24 -13.36 -10.99
N LEU A 31 15.70 -12.15 -11.14
CA LEU A 31 14.30 -11.94 -11.52
C LEU A 31 14.04 -12.38 -12.97
N ALA A 32 14.93 -12.03 -13.91
CA ALA A 32 14.82 -12.47 -15.30
C ALA A 32 14.88 -14.00 -15.42
N ASP A 33 15.83 -14.62 -14.75
CA ASP A 33 15.96 -16.09 -14.71
C ASP A 33 14.74 -16.77 -14.09
N ALA A 34 14.13 -16.14 -13.07
CA ALA A 34 12.90 -16.64 -12.47
C ALA A 34 11.72 -16.55 -13.44
N ALA A 35 11.62 -15.48 -14.21
CA ALA A 35 10.62 -15.32 -15.25
C ALA A 35 10.80 -16.36 -16.37
N ASP A 36 12.02 -16.58 -16.84
CA ASP A 36 12.33 -17.61 -17.86
C ASP A 36 11.98 -19.01 -17.35
N ARG A 37 12.35 -19.35 -16.11
CA ARG A 37 11.95 -20.63 -15.49
C ARG A 37 10.43 -20.78 -15.36
N ALA A 38 9.71 -19.71 -15.10
CA ALA A 38 8.25 -19.74 -15.05
C ALA A 38 7.64 -19.98 -16.44
N LEU A 39 8.13 -19.27 -17.45
CA LEU A 39 7.68 -19.41 -18.84
C LEU A 39 8.00 -20.76 -19.47
N ALA A 40 9.08 -21.42 -19.03
CA ALA A 40 9.43 -22.79 -19.47
C ALA A 40 8.48 -23.87 -18.90
N LYS A 41 7.67 -23.55 -17.90
CA LYS A 41 6.68 -24.49 -17.34
C LYS A 41 5.39 -24.48 -18.17
N LYS A 42 4.61 -25.56 -18.04
CA LYS A 42 3.24 -25.58 -18.56
C LYS A 42 2.41 -24.54 -17.82
N LEU A 43 2.06 -23.46 -18.49
CA LEU A 43 1.21 -22.41 -17.95
C LEU A 43 -0.26 -22.85 -17.93
N THR A 44 -0.98 -22.47 -16.89
CA THR A 44 -2.43 -22.65 -16.82
C THR A 44 -3.09 -21.47 -17.54
N ARG A 45 -3.95 -21.80 -18.51
CA ARG A 45 -4.74 -20.78 -19.20
C ARG A 45 -5.79 -20.21 -18.25
N VAL A 46 -5.83 -18.88 -18.15
CA VAL A 46 -6.88 -18.16 -17.40
C VAL A 46 -7.92 -17.69 -18.39
N GLU A 47 -9.14 -18.17 -18.24
CA GLU A 47 -10.28 -17.85 -19.11
C GLU A 47 -11.51 -17.58 -18.26
N GLY A 48 -12.44 -16.84 -18.82
CA GLY A 48 -13.72 -16.56 -18.18
C GLY A 48 -14.14 -15.11 -18.37
N ARG A 49 -15.19 -14.73 -17.68
CA ARG A 49 -15.66 -13.35 -17.67
C ARG A 49 -14.77 -12.47 -16.78
N PHE A 50 -14.73 -11.22 -17.11
CA PHE A 50 -14.01 -10.20 -16.35
C PHE A 50 -14.97 -9.45 -15.44
N GLY A 51 -14.67 -9.42 -14.15
CA GLY A 51 -15.34 -8.60 -13.15
C GLY A 51 -14.39 -7.53 -12.61
N SER A 52 -14.89 -6.33 -12.40
CA SER A 52 -14.13 -5.23 -11.79
C SER A 52 -14.97 -4.46 -10.78
N ALA A 53 -14.35 -3.97 -9.73
CA ALA A 53 -14.99 -3.11 -8.74
C ALA A 53 -13.96 -2.16 -8.11
N PHE A 54 -14.43 -0.99 -7.72
CA PHE A 54 -13.64 0.07 -7.08
C PHE A 54 -14.45 0.74 -5.98
N THR A 55 -13.78 1.15 -4.91
CA THR A 55 -14.36 2.00 -3.88
C THR A 55 -13.29 2.86 -3.22
N ASP A 56 -13.69 4.01 -2.72
CA ASP A 56 -12.92 4.77 -1.75
C ASP A 56 -13.50 4.51 -0.36
N ILE A 57 -12.63 4.19 0.59
CA ILE A 57 -13.03 4.05 2.00
C ILE A 57 -12.46 5.19 2.84
N PRO A 58 -13.20 5.70 3.85
CA PRO A 58 -12.70 6.75 4.71
C PRO A 58 -11.68 6.18 5.68
N LEU A 59 -10.40 6.51 5.49
CA LEU A 59 -9.36 6.30 6.50
C LEU A 59 -9.05 7.62 7.20
N ARG A 60 -8.56 7.54 8.42
CA ARG A 60 -8.29 8.71 9.22
C ARG A 60 -6.91 8.65 9.87
N PHE A 61 -6.22 9.79 9.87
CA PHE A 61 -5.03 10.00 10.70
C PHE A 61 -5.44 10.20 12.17
N SER A 62 -4.57 9.81 13.09
CA SER A 62 -4.92 9.68 14.51
C SER A 62 -5.25 11.01 15.19
N ARG A 63 -4.54 12.10 14.83
CA ARG A 63 -4.73 13.41 15.44
C ARG A 63 -4.11 14.53 14.61
N LEU A 64 -4.45 15.76 14.93
CA LEU A 64 -3.71 16.93 14.46
C LEU A 64 -2.40 17.07 15.25
N PRO A 65 -1.34 17.58 14.63
CA PRO A 65 -0.16 18.03 15.37
C PRO A 65 -0.51 19.27 16.18
N THR A 66 0.15 19.43 17.32
CA THR A 66 0.04 20.64 18.13
C THR A 66 0.84 21.78 17.54
N ASP A 67 0.51 23.02 17.91
CA ASP A 67 1.30 24.19 17.51
C ASP A 67 2.74 24.11 18.01
N GLN A 68 2.96 23.48 19.16
CA GLN A 68 4.30 23.25 19.69
C GLN A 68 5.09 22.28 18.80
N GLU A 69 4.52 21.14 18.41
CA GLU A 69 5.17 20.19 17.50
C GLU A 69 5.54 20.83 16.15
N ILE A 70 4.67 21.68 15.62
CA ILE A 70 4.94 22.43 14.38
C ILE A 70 6.09 23.41 14.58
N ARG A 71 6.13 24.15 15.68
CA ARG A 71 7.24 25.09 15.97
C ARG A 71 8.57 24.36 16.15
N GLU A 72 8.59 23.30 16.96
CA GLU A 72 9.79 22.49 17.20
C GLU A 72 10.32 21.86 15.89
N ALA A 73 9.42 21.39 15.02
CA ALA A 73 9.79 20.82 13.74
C ALA A 73 10.38 21.87 12.78
N ARG A 74 9.91 23.12 12.81
CA ARG A 74 10.48 24.22 12.02
C ARG A 74 11.91 24.55 12.40
N GLU A 75 12.22 24.47 13.69
CA GLU A 75 13.55 24.78 14.24
C GLU A 75 14.50 23.59 14.21
N SER A 76 13.99 22.41 13.86
CA SER A 76 14.74 21.17 13.86
C SER A 76 15.81 21.14 12.77
N LYS A 77 16.98 20.60 13.14
CA LYS A 77 18.07 20.28 12.19
C LYS A 77 17.89 18.92 11.52
N GLN A 78 16.87 18.15 11.89
CA GLN A 78 16.59 16.86 11.25
C GLN A 78 16.06 17.08 9.81
N PRO A 79 16.64 16.38 8.81
CA PRO A 79 16.20 16.52 7.43
C PRO A 79 14.71 16.27 7.27
N GLY A 80 14.02 17.15 6.58
CA GLY A 80 12.61 17.03 6.22
C GLY A 80 11.60 17.49 7.27
N LEU A 81 11.97 17.67 8.56
CA LEU A 81 11.01 18.10 9.58
C LEU A 81 10.52 19.54 9.36
N ASN A 82 11.38 20.47 8.95
CA ASN A 82 10.97 21.83 8.61
C ASN A 82 10.01 21.85 7.42
N ALA A 83 10.29 21.09 6.37
CA ALA A 83 9.41 20.97 5.21
C ALA A 83 8.05 20.34 5.59
N TRP A 84 8.06 19.32 6.43
CA TRP A 84 6.85 18.71 7.00
C TRP A 84 6.02 19.74 7.76
N ALA A 85 6.64 20.53 8.66
CA ALA A 85 5.96 21.54 9.45
C ALA A 85 5.28 22.59 8.57
N GLU A 86 5.95 23.06 7.52
CA GLU A 86 5.37 24.01 6.57
C GLU A 86 4.21 23.42 5.77
N ALA A 87 4.36 22.19 5.27
CA ALA A 87 3.31 21.50 4.53
C ALA A 87 2.07 21.27 5.40
N VAL A 88 2.24 20.79 6.64
CA VAL A 88 1.13 20.53 7.56
C VAL A 88 0.48 21.86 7.99
N ALA A 89 1.24 22.87 8.35
CA ALA A 89 0.69 24.18 8.72
C ALA A 89 -0.09 24.82 7.56
N SER A 90 0.39 24.69 6.32
CA SER A 90 -0.33 25.15 5.12
C SER A 90 -1.64 24.40 4.92
N ASN A 91 -1.61 23.06 5.03
CA ASN A 91 -2.79 22.24 4.90
C ASN A 91 -3.82 22.52 6.01
N LEU A 92 -3.39 22.74 7.25
CA LEU A 92 -4.27 23.12 8.35
C LEU A 92 -5.00 24.45 8.06
N ARG A 93 -4.29 25.46 7.54
CA ARG A 93 -4.91 26.75 7.18
C ARG A 93 -5.96 26.62 6.08
N THR A 94 -5.76 25.73 5.12
CA THR A 94 -6.63 25.59 3.93
C THR A 94 -7.75 24.61 4.11
N LYS A 95 -7.53 23.51 4.84
CA LYS A 95 -8.45 22.38 4.97
C LYS A 95 -8.98 22.16 6.39
N GLY A 96 -8.37 22.81 7.40
CA GLY A 96 -8.71 22.60 8.81
C GLY A 96 -8.60 21.11 9.18
N ASP A 97 -9.51 20.62 10.00
CA ASP A 97 -9.53 19.23 10.48
C ASP A 97 -9.70 18.17 9.38
N LYS A 98 -10.12 18.58 8.18
CA LYS A 98 -10.24 17.67 7.03
C LYS A 98 -8.92 17.07 6.56
N ILE A 99 -7.78 17.60 7.03
CA ILE A 99 -6.47 16.96 6.77
C ILE A 99 -6.32 15.60 7.44
N LEU A 100 -7.18 15.29 8.42
CA LEU A 100 -7.23 13.97 9.06
C LEU A 100 -7.90 12.91 8.21
N ASP A 101 -8.75 13.30 7.28
CA ASP A 101 -9.54 12.37 6.47
C ASP A 101 -8.85 12.07 5.14
N TYR A 102 -8.88 10.84 4.73
CA TYR A 102 -8.35 10.38 3.46
C TYR A 102 -9.29 9.37 2.80
N ALA A 103 -9.67 9.63 1.57
CA ALA A 103 -10.42 8.68 0.75
C ALA A 103 -9.44 7.65 0.16
N TYR A 104 -9.36 6.49 0.81
CA TYR A 104 -8.39 5.45 0.47
C TYR A 104 -8.93 4.55 -0.65
N PRO A 105 -8.24 4.46 -1.80
CA PRO A 105 -8.70 3.69 -2.93
C PRO A 105 -8.46 2.18 -2.73
N VAL A 106 -9.47 1.37 -2.99
CA VAL A 106 -9.40 -0.08 -3.05
C VAL A 106 -10.01 -0.55 -4.36
N GLN A 107 -9.32 -1.40 -5.09
CA GLN A 107 -9.79 -1.93 -6.35
C GLN A 107 -9.63 -3.45 -6.41
N ALA A 108 -10.55 -4.13 -7.07
CA ALA A 108 -10.46 -5.56 -7.31
C ALA A 108 -10.86 -5.91 -8.74
N TRP A 109 -10.19 -6.93 -9.29
CA TRP A 109 -10.53 -7.54 -10.57
C TRP A 109 -10.55 -9.06 -10.43
N THR A 110 -11.36 -9.69 -11.26
CA THR A 110 -11.38 -11.15 -11.40
C THR A 110 -11.51 -11.52 -12.87
N LEU A 111 -10.69 -12.45 -13.34
CA LEU A 111 -10.81 -13.09 -14.64
C LEU A 111 -10.85 -14.61 -14.41
N GLY A 112 -12.00 -15.22 -14.66
CA GLY A 112 -12.19 -16.64 -14.34
C GLY A 112 -11.98 -16.93 -12.86
N ASN A 113 -10.93 -17.69 -12.54
CA ASN A 113 -10.55 -18.06 -11.17
C ASN A 113 -9.43 -17.15 -10.58
N LEU A 114 -8.80 -16.31 -11.36
CA LEU A 114 -7.72 -15.44 -10.90
C LEU A 114 -8.27 -14.08 -10.45
N SER A 115 -7.92 -13.67 -9.24
CA SER A 115 -8.36 -12.40 -8.68
C SER A 115 -7.16 -11.51 -8.34
N TRP A 116 -7.35 -10.19 -8.45
CA TRP A 116 -6.39 -9.17 -8.07
C TRP A 116 -7.05 -8.18 -7.13
N ALA A 117 -6.33 -7.81 -6.08
CA ALA A 117 -6.64 -6.64 -5.25
C ALA A 117 -5.53 -5.61 -5.42
N ALA A 118 -5.88 -4.37 -5.71
CA ALA A 118 -4.96 -3.26 -5.85
C ALA A 118 -5.24 -2.23 -4.75
N LEU A 119 -4.22 -2.00 -3.93
CA LEU A 119 -4.27 -1.16 -2.74
C LEU A 119 -3.39 0.07 -2.93
N GLY A 120 -3.86 1.22 -2.51
CA GLY A 120 -3.11 2.47 -2.53
C GLY A 120 -2.00 2.48 -1.47
N GLY A 121 -1.01 3.35 -1.67
CA GLY A 121 0.08 3.57 -0.73
C GLY A 121 1.18 2.51 -0.72
N GLU A 122 2.14 2.71 0.17
CA GLU A 122 3.20 1.75 0.46
C GLU A 122 2.68 0.72 1.47
N VAL A 123 2.11 -0.37 0.95
CA VAL A 123 1.41 -1.40 1.75
C VAL A 123 2.40 -2.42 2.30
N VAL A 124 2.35 -2.70 3.61
CA VAL A 124 3.19 -3.72 4.25
C VAL A 124 2.72 -5.13 3.90
N ILE A 125 3.63 -6.11 4.02
CA ILE A 125 3.39 -7.51 3.61
C ILE A 125 2.24 -8.20 4.34
N ASP A 126 1.93 -7.79 5.56
CA ASP A 126 0.87 -8.35 6.39
C ASP A 126 -0.49 -8.39 5.67
N TYR A 127 -0.79 -7.38 4.83
CA TYR A 127 -2.01 -7.36 4.02
C TYR A 127 -2.07 -8.50 3.01
N SER A 128 -0.97 -8.75 2.30
CA SER A 128 -0.92 -9.86 1.34
C SER A 128 -1.09 -11.22 2.03
N ILE A 129 -0.42 -11.41 3.16
CA ILE A 129 -0.51 -12.64 3.96
C ILE A 129 -1.94 -12.85 4.46
N ARG A 130 -2.55 -11.82 5.06
CA ARG A 130 -3.90 -11.89 5.61
C ARG A 130 -4.96 -12.11 4.54
N LEU A 131 -4.93 -11.31 3.47
CA LEU A 131 -5.93 -11.41 2.40
C LEU A 131 -5.86 -12.76 1.68
N ARG A 132 -4.68 -13.29 1.40
CA ARG A 132 -4.53 -14.63 0.80
C ARG A 132 -4.99 -15.73 1.73
N ARG A 133 -4.72 -15.65 3.03
CA ARG A 133 -5.23 -16.59 4.02
C ARG A 133 -6.76 -16.60 4.08
N GLU A 134 -7.40 -15.42 3.96
CA GLU A 134 -8.85 -15.28 4.07
C GLU A 134 -9.60 -15.55 2.75
N LEU A 135 -8.99 -15.27 1.58
CA LEU A 135 -9.66 -15.27 0.28
C LEU A 135 -9.10 -16.30 -0.72
N GLY A 136 -8.00 -16.96 -0.38
CA GLY A 136 -7.36 -17.99 -1.17
C GLY A 136 -6.06 -17.56 -1.86
N ASP A 137 -5.23 -18.54 -2.19
CA ASP A 137 -3.90 -18.33 -2.78
C ASP A 137 -3.92 -17.85 -4.24
N ASP A 138 -5.04 -17.92 -4.91
CA ASP A 138 -5.31 -17.41 -6.25
C ASP A 138 -5.58 -15.88 -6.26
N LEU A 139 -5.56 -15.23 -5.10
CA LEU A 139 -5.61 -13.78 -4.97
C LEU A 139 -4.20 -13.18 -5.04
N TRP A 140 -3.99 -12.28 -5.99
CA TRP A 140 -2.79 -11.46 -6.05
C TRP A 140 -3.07 -10.09 -5.43
N VAL A 141 -2.17 -9.64 -4.55
CA VAL A 141 -2.33 -8.37 -3.84
C VAL A 141 -1.21 -7.43 -4.25
N PHE A 142 -1.59 -6.29 -4.83
CA PHE A 142 -0.67 -5.23 -5.26
C PHE A 142 -0.75 -4.06 -4.30
N GLY A 143 0.40 -3.52 -3.92
CA GLY A 143 0.52 -2.19 -3.32
C GLY A 143 0.81 -1.13 -4.38
N TYR A 144 1.14 0.08 -3.96
CA TYR A 144 1.58 1.19 -4.82
C TYR A 144 0.62 1.49 -5.98
N SER A 145 -0.66 1.17 -5.80
CA SER A 145 -1.66 1.25 -6.86
C SER A 145 -2.56 2.47 -6.65
N THR A 146 -2.97 3.09 -7.76
CA THR A 146 -3.87 4.25 -7.81
C THR A 146 -3.25 5.54 -7.24
N ASP A 147 -2.84 5.56 -5.96
CA ASP A 147 -2.17 6.68 -5.28
C ASP A 147 -1.15 6.14 -4.28
N VAL A 148 -0.02 6.83 -4.13
CA VAL A 148 1.04 6.49 -3.17
C VAL A 148 1.16 7.62 -2.15
N MET A 149 0.14 7.72 -1.29
CA MET A 149 -0.04 8.83 -0.37
C MET A 149 0.70 8.71 0.96
N ALA A 150 1.04 7.50 1.37
CA ALA A 150 1.70 7.19 2.65
C ALA A 150 2.09 5.72 2.72
N TYR A 151 2.81 5.32 3.78
CA TYR A 151 2.86 3.93 4.23
C TYR A 151 1.51 3.49 4.76
N ILE A 152 1.16 2.23 4.49
CA ILE A 152 -0.09 1.59 4.96
C ILE A 152 0.31 0.43 5.87
N PRO A 153 0.48 0.70 7.18
CA PRO A 153 0.86 -0.30 8.16
C PRO A 153 -0.31 -1.25 8.48
N SER A 154 0.00 -2.48 8.89
CA SER A 154 -0.93 -3.32 9.62
C SER A 154 -1.13 -2.79 11.06
N GLU A 155 -2.11 -3.32 11.80
CA GLU A 155 -2.26 -2.94 13.21
C GLU A 155 -0.99 -3.24 14.01
N ARG A 156 -0.34 -4.38 13.76
CA ARG A 156 0.93 -4.74 14.37
C ARG A 156 2.02 -3.69 14.09
N VAL A 157 2.22 -3.34 12.83
CA VAL A 157 3.23 -2.34 12.42
C VAL A 157 2.90 -0.96 12.96
N LEU A 158 1.61 -0.60 13.04
CA LEU A 158 1.16 0.67 13.61
C LEU A 158 1.45 0.75 15.12
N GLU A 159 1.29 -0.35 15.85
CA GLU A 159 1.65 -0.46 17.28
C GLU A 159 3.15 -0.42 17.51
N GLU A 160 3.94 -1.12 16.69
CA GLU A 160 5.41 -1.07 16.72
C GLU A 160 5.96 0.33 16.48
N GLY A 161 5.22 1.18 15.75
CA GLY A 161 5.62 2.53 15.40
C GLY A 161 6.79 2.53 14.40
N ARG A 162 7.95 3.09 14.78
CA ARG A 162 9.14 3.19 13.91
C ARG A 162 8.83 3.92 12.60
N TYR A 163 9.52 3.52 11.50
CA TYR A 163 9.40 4.22 10.23
C TYR A 163 8.04 3.98 9.56
N GLU A 164 7.69 2.73 9.31
CA GLU A 164 6.48 2.34 8.57
C GLU A 164 5.21 2.67 9.36
N GLY A 165 5.24 2.52 10.70
CA GLY A 165 4.08 2.75 11.56
C GLY A 165 3.87 4.20 11.99
N ASP A 166 4.92 5.06 11.91
CA ASP A 166 4.81 6.45 12.39
C ASP A 166 5.65 7.46 11.60
N THR A 167 7.01 7.35 11.61
CA THR A 167 7.84 8.48 11.17
C THR A 167 7.84 8.71 9.66
N SER A 168 7.39 7.74 8.87
CA SER A 168 7.16 7.90 7.43
C SER A 168 6.15 9.00 7.07
N LYS A 169 5.31 9.43 8.01
CA LYS A 169 4.42 10.59 7.83
C LYS A 169 5.17 11.87 7.43
N ILE A 170 6.43 12.00 7.85
CA ILE A 170 7.24 13.21 7.61
C ILE A 170 7.49 13.43 6.12
N PRO A 171 8.14 12.52 5.36
CA PRO A 171 8.34 12.70 3.92
C PRO A 171 7.04 12.81 3.13
N TYR A 172 5.94 12.21 3.61
CA TYR A 172 4.63 12.30 2.96
C TYR A 172 3.81 13.54 3.37
N GLY A 173 4.30 14.37 4.27
CA GLY A 173 3.60 15.58 4.73
C GLY A 173 2.26 15.31 5.42
N LYS A 174 2.14 14.15 6.09
CA LYS A 174 0.90 13.76 6.78
C LYS A 174 0.88 14.28 8.21
N PRO A 175 -0.33 14.58 8.77
CA PRO A 175 -0.43 15.24 10.08
C PRO A 175 0.05 14.36 11.24
N SER A 176 -0.18 13.05 11.16
CA SER A 176 0.20 12.07 12.18
C SER A 176 0.29 10.67 11.57
N LYS A 177 0.54 9.65 12.37
CA LYS A 177 0.30 8.26 11.99
C LYS A 177 -1.19 8.00 11.77
N TRP A 178 -1.52 6.90 11.13
CA TRP A 178 -2.89 6.48 10.96
C TRP A 178 -3.60 6.19 12.29
N ALA A 179 -4.91 6.35 12.34
CA ALA A 179 -5.72 5.89 13.45
C ALA A 179 -5.82 4.35 13.46
N PRO A 180 -5.93 3.72 14.65
CA PRO A 180 -6.14 2.27 14.74
C PRO A 180 -7.41 1.82 14.02
N GLY A 181 -7.43 0.57 13.57
CA GLY A 181 -8.56 -0.03 12.85
C GLY A 181 -8.45 0.07 11.32
N LEU A 182 -7.41 0.75 10.78
CA LEU A 182 -7.24 0.90 9.33
C LEU A 182 -7.10 -0.46 8.63
N GLU A 183 -6.34 -1.41 9.19
CA GLU A 183 -6.16 -2.72 8.56
C GLU A 183 -7.49 -3.43 8.36
N ASN A 184 -8.33 -3.46 9.39
CA ASN A 184 -9.65 -4.10 9.29
C ASN A 184 -10.56 -3.43 8.28
N GLN A 185 -10.53 -2.10 8.18
CA GLN A 185 -11.30 -1.36 7.18
C GLN A 185 -10.86 -1.72 5.76
N ILE A 186 -9.55 -1.72 5.48
CA ILE A 186 -8.99 -2.06 4.16
C ILE A 186 -9.28 -3.53 3.81
N VAL A 187 -9.04 -4.46 4.75
CA VAL A 187 -9.27 -5.89 4.53
C VAL A 187 -10.76 -6.18 4.27
N ASN A 188 -11.67 -5.56 5.02
CA ASN A 188 -13.11 -5.74 4.81
C ASN A 188 -13.57 -5.22 3.44
N ALA A 189 -13.17 -4.01 3.07
CA ALA A 189 -13.47 -3.45 1.75
C ALA A 189 -12.91 -4.33 0.62
N THR A 190 -11.67 -4.79 0.75
CA THR A 190 -11.05 -5.68 -0.23
C THR A 190 -11.81 -6.98 -0.36
N ARG A 191 -12.24 -7.59 0.76
CA ARG A 191 -13.03 -8.82 0.78
C ARG A 191 -14.38 -8.65 0.06
N GLU A 192 -15.06 -7.55 0.31
CA GLU A 192 -16.33 -7.22 -0.34
C GLU A 192 -16.16 -7.08 -1.86
N LEU A 193 -15.16 -6.31 -2.30
CA LEU A 193 -14.89 -6.11 -3.72
C LEU A 193 -14.47 -7.41 -4.42
N VAL A 194 -13.58 -8.20 -3.84
CA VAL A 194 -13.16 -9.49 -4.41
C VAL A 194 -14.34 -10.46 -4.50
N THR A 195 -15.18 -10.52 -3.47
CA THR A 195 -16.39 -11.35 -3.49
C THR A 195 -17.35 -10.91 -4.60
N HIS A 196 -17.56 -9.61 -4.74
CA HIS A 196 -18.39 -9.05 -5.80
C HIS A 196 -17.86 -9.38 -7.21
N THR A 197 -16.57 -9.16 -7.45
CA THR A 197 -15.95 -9.42 -8.78
C THR A 197 -15.93 -10.90 -9.11
N ARG A 198 -15.72 -11.79 -8.14
CA ARG A 198 -15.83 -13.25 -8.32
C ARG A 198 -17.24 -13.67 -8.68
N ALA A 199 -18.26 -13.09 -8.06
CA ALA A 199 -19.66 -13.36 -8.41
C ALA A 199 -20.01 -12.86 -9.83
N ALA A 200 -19.51 -11.69 -10.23
CA ALA A 200 -19.69 -11.15 -11.58
C ALA A 200 -18.98 -12.00 -12.64
N ALA A 201 -17.80 -12.53 -12.36
CA ALA A 201 -17.03 -13.36 -13.27
C ALA A 201 -17.62 -14.78 -13.48
N ARG A 202 -18.52 -15.25 -12.60
CA ARG A 202 -19.20 -16.55 -12.71
C ARG A 202 -20.50 -16.52 -13.53
N LYS A 203 -21.10 -15.35 -13.70
CA LYS A 203 -22.32 -15.14 -14.51
C LYS A 203 -21.99 -15.02 -15.99
#